data_48ce3e53d3c4cf304b30b14c04d7adf4
#
_entry.id   48ce3e53d3c4cf304b30b14c04d7adf4
#
_cell.length_a   1.000
_cell.length_b   1.000
_cell.length_c   1.000
_cell.angle_alpha   90.00
_cell.angle_beta   90.00
_cell.angle_gamma   90.00
#
_symmetry.space_group_name_H-M   'P 1'
#
loop_
_entity.id
_entity.type
_entity.pdbx_description
1 polymer ?
#
loop_
_entity_poly.entity_id
_entity_poly.type
_entity_poly.pdbx_seq_one_letter_code
_entity_poly.pdbx_strand_id
1 'polypeptide(L)'
;MFNPKFSIFDDWMFGKLSNLLSGSNPPKNLDPILLTIGEPKTPPPEILKVVFNEYYKDWRKYTPSDGTRYFRESVAEYLSRRYPNAPEFFDIDDQINPVPGTRTPLFQIGLLLKDGNKNKDISLVTNPFYHAWRAGGVAANKKIVWMNATSETNWLPETQNIESSILRRSSIMYVASPSNPHGSCASIDWLIKTINQCRKYDILLCVDECYADIYREDGLPPSGTVEALDKIGEGSKGVIIFHSLSKRSSAAGLRAGFIAGDKEVISKYRQLTSNGGVAISEPQLRVAQALYNDDKHVEQIRSFYDINFQLSEKILNSKKPQGGFFNFIPVNDDLIATKHLWENHGVKVMPGRFMAHTDNGINPGRNYLRIALVNDETITKRGLQKISKGLQELQ
;
A
#
# COMPACT_ATOMS: atom_id res chain seq x y z
N MET A 1 23.51 8.02 -22.28
CA MET A 1 24.03 7.15 -21.23
C MET A 1 22.92 6.60 -20.34
N PHE A 2 21.98 7.43 -19.86
CA PHE A 2 20.87 6.97 -19.02
C PHE A 2 19.66 6.53 -19.84
N ASN A 3 18.90 5.53 -19.31
CA ASN A 3 17.67 5.08 -19.93
C ASN A 3 16.62 6.21 -19.88
N PRO A 4 16.16 6.74 -21.01
CA PRO A 4 15.23 7.88 -21.05
C PRO A 4 13.87 7.59 -20.40
N LYS A 5 13.49 6.32 -20.26
CA LYS A 5 12.24 5.92 -19.56
C LYS A 5 12.24 6.29 -18.08
N PHE A 6 13.42 6.51 -17.48
CA PHE A 6 13.52 6.89 -16.06
C PHE A 6 13.08 8.33 -15.79
N SER A 7 12.95 9.20 -16.82
CA SER A 7 12.39 10.54 -16.63
C SER A 7 10.97 10.55 -16.05
N ILE A 8 10.22 9.47 -16.20
CA ILE A 8 8.90 9.33 -15.56
C ILE A 8 8.98 9.37 -14.01
N PHE A 9 10.15 9.12 -13.43
CA PHE A 9 10.35 9.17 -11.99
C PHE A 9 10.60 10.56 -11.43
N ASP A 10 10.85 11.55 -12.31
CA ASP A 10 10.96 12.97 -11.93
C ASP A 10 9.60 13.49 -11.41
N ASP A 11 8.53 12.78 -11.77
CA ASP A 11 7.15 13.07 -11.37
C ASP A 11 6.81 12.50 -9.98
N TRP A 12 7.54 12.93 -8.94
CA TRP A 12 7.36 12.46 -7.58
C TRP A 12 6.47 13.40 -6.76
N MET A 13 5.43 12.86 -6.13
CA MET A 13 4.40 13.64 -5.42
C MET A 13 4.94 14.60 -4.36
N PHE A 14 5.98 14.22 -3.60
CA PHE A 14 6.58 15.11 -2.60
C PHE A 14 7.43 16.21 -3.23
N GLY A 15 8.07 15.95 -4.39
CA GLY A 15 8.74 16.95 -5.18
C GLY A 15 7.75 17.99 -5.72
N LYS A 16 6.61 17.54 -6.26
CA LYS A 16 5.52 18.43 -6.69
C LYS A 16 4.99 19.28 -5.54
N LEU A 17 4.79 18.67 -4.35
CA LEU A 17 4.34 19.41 -3.16
C LEU A 17 5.38 20.44 -2.72
N SER A 18 6.66 20.09 -2.72
CA SER A 18 7.74 21.02 -2.40
C SER A 18 7.76 22.21 -3.36
N ASN A 19 7.60 21.93 -4.66
CA ASN A 19 7.55 22.98 -5.69
C ASN A 19 6.31 23.88 -5.53
N LEU A 20 5.13 23.29 -5.26
CA LEU A 20 3.89 24.05 -5.02
C LEU A 20 4.03 25.03 -3.86
N LEU A 21 4.71 24.61 -2.80
CA LEU A 21 4.91 25.40 -1.57
C LEU A 21 6.23 26.18 -1.56
N SER A 22 6.97 26.17 -2.68
CA SER A 22 8.23 26.92 -2.79
C SER A 22 7.98 28.42 -2.64
N GLY A 23 8.76 29.07 -1.77
CA GLY A 23 8.58 30.50 -1.43
C GLY A 23 7.43 30.78 -0.47
N SER A 24 6.64 29.78 -0.09
CA SER A 24 5.56 29.90 0.89
C SER A 24 6.01 29.43 2.28
N ASN A 25 5.67 30.19 3.30
CA ASN A 25 5.98 29.86 4.69
C ASN A 25 4.70 29.80 5.52
N PRO A 26 4.63 28.94 6.54
CA PRO A 26 3.54 28.98 7.49
C PRO A 26 3.66 30.24 8.39
N PRO A 27 2.58 30.64 9.06
CA PRO A 27 2.63 31.76 9.98
C PRO A 27 3.68 31.56 11.06
N LYS A 28 4.53 32.56 11.31
CA LYS A 28 5.68 32.49 12.25
C LYS A 28 5.28 32.17 13.70
N ASN A 29 4.05 32.48 14.08
CA ASN A 29 3.50 32.25 15.44
C ASN A 29 2.80 30.89 15.60
N LEU A 30 2.86 30.03 14.59
CA LEU A 30 2.22 28.71 14.61
C LEU A 30 3.26 27.61 14.40
N ASP A 31 3.18 26.56 15.23
CA ASP A 31 3.90 25.32 14.98
C ASP A 31 3.24 24.57 13.81
N PRO A 32 3.98 24.27 12.75
CA PRO A 32 3.44 23.56 11.60
C PRO A 32 2.96 22.14 11.94
N ILE A 33 1.81 21.76 11.39
CA ILE A 33 1.26 20.40 11.51
C ILE A 33 1.38 19.70 10.17
N LEU A 34 2.12 18.57 10.14
CA LEU A 34 2.37 17.81 8.92
C LEU A 34 1.45 16.59 8.86
N LEU A 35 0.53 16.58 7.89
CA LEU A 35 -0.46 15.52 7.65
C LEU A 35 -0.30 14.92 6.24
N THR A 36 0.92 14.91 5.72
CA THR A 36 1.23 14.48 4.35
C THR A 36 1.71 13.04 4.25
N ILE A 37 2.58 12.61 5.18
CA ILE A 37 3.29 11.32 5.08
C ILE A 37 2.53 10.25 5.86
N GLY A 38 2.21 9.15 5.18
CA GLY A 38 1.63 7.96 5.81
C GLY A 38 2.68 7.09 6.48
N GLU A 39 3.33 7.65 7.49
CA GLU A 39 4.28 6.96 8.35
C GLU A 39 3.71 6.89 9.76
N PRO A 40 3.56 5.67 10.33
CA PRO A 40 3.08 5.52 11.70
C PRO A 40 3.88 6.36 12.68
N LYS A 41 3.19 7.03 13.61
CA LYS A 41 3.81 7.85 14.68
C LYS A 41 3.67 7.22 16.07
N THR A 42 2.85 6.17 16.19
CA THR A 42 2.84 5.34 17.39
C THR A 42 4.18 4.63 17.54
N PRO A 43 4.73 4.49 18.75
CA PRO A 43 5.95 3.71 18.95
C PRO A 43 5.74 2.27 18.50
N PRO A 44 6.81 1.60 18.02
CA PRO A 44 6.73 0.17 17.73
C PRO A 44 6.46 -0.61 19.03
N PRO A 45 5.84 -1.81 18.93
CA PRO A 45 5.57 -2.64 20.10
C PRO A 45 6.85 -3.00 20.87
N GLU A 46 6.77 -3.05 22.21
CA GLU A 46 7.96 -3.33 23.06
C GLU A 46 8.58 -4.71 22.77
N ILE A 47 7.77 -5.68 22.33
CA ILE A 47 8.26 -7.00 21.89
C ILE A 47 9.35 -6.90 20.82
N LEU A 48 9.30 -5.87 19.96
CA LEU A 48 10.35 -5.63 18.94
C LEU A 48 11.71 -5.46 19.62
N LYS A 49 11.79 -4.62 20.66
CA LYS A 49 13.03 -4.34 21.37
C LYS A 49 13.54 -5.57 22.12
N VAL A 50 12.64 -6.31 22.77
CA VAL A 50 12.98 -7.51 23.53
C VAL A 50 13.61 -8.56 22.63
N VAL A 51 12.92 -8.94 21.55
CA VAL A 51 13.38 -9.95 20.60
C VAL A 51 14.65 -9.51 19.86
N PHE A 52 14.72 -8.23 19.48
CA PHE A 52 15.91 -7.68 18.82
C PHE A 52 17.17 -7.80 19.66
N ASN A 53 17.07 -7.52 20.99
CA ASN A 53 18.17 -7.67 21.94
C ASN A 53 18.55 -9.15 22.16
N GLU A 54 17.58 -10.05 22.19
CA GLU A 54 17.82 -11.48 22.36
C GLU A 54 18.67 -12.07 21.22
N TYR A 55 18.34 -11.69 19.98
CA TYR A 55 18.98 -12.22 18.78
C TYR A 55 20.04 -11.29 18.19
N TYR A 56 20.53 -10.28 18.92
CA TYR A 56 21.47 -9.31 18.37
C TYR A 56 22.78 -9.94 17.87
N LYS A 57 23.24 -11.05 18.47
CA LYS A 57 24.47 -11.76 18.06
C LYS A 57 24.37 -12.40 16.67
N ASP A 58 23.16 -12.56 16.16
CA ASP A 58 22.92 -13.20 14.86
C ASP A 58 23.09 -12.24 13.68
N TRP A 59 23.39 -10.96 13.93
CA TRP A 59 23.84 -10.03 12.89
C TRP A 59 25.07 -10.47 12.11
N ARG A 60 25.88 -11.37 12.65
CA ARG A 60 27.06 -11.95 12.00
C ARG A 60 26.74 -12.98 10.91
N LYS A 61 25.48 -13.38 10.76
CA LYS A 61 25.05 -14.44 9.84
C LYS A 61 24.43 -13.88 8.58
N TYR A 62 24.76 -14.45 7.44
CA TYR A 62 23.97 -14.28 6.23
C TYR A 62 22.70 -15.10 6.34
N THR A 63 21.56 -14.52 5.95
CA THR A 63 20.27 -15.20 5.89
C THR A 63 19.98 -15.59 4.43
N PRO A 64 19.48 -16.79 4.14
CA PRO A 64 19.03 -17.16 2.81
C PRO A 64 17.95 -16.20 2.26
N SER A 65 17.89 -16.02 0.96
CA SER A 65 16.93 -15.12 0.30
C SER A 65 15.48 -15.56 0.45
N ASP A 66 15.24 -16.84 0.68
CA ASP A 66 13.92 -17.43 1.01
C ASP A 66 13.59 -17.33 2.50
N GLY A 67 14.50 -16.75 3.30
CA GLY A 67 14.38 -16.58 4.74
C GLY A 67 14.45 -17.89 5.51
N THR A 68 13.76 -17.93 6.63
CA THR A 68 13.78 -19.07 7.56
C THR A 68 12.41 -19.73 7.61
N ARG A 69 12.40 -21.05 7.87
CA ARG A 69 11.16 -21.81 7.96
C ARG A 69 10.26 -21.29 9.08
N TYR A 70 10.80 -20.97 10.24
CA TYR A 70 10.00 -20.45 11.37
C TYR A 70 9.29 -19.12 11.03
N PHE A 71 9.91 -18.27 10.18
CA PHE A 71 9.24 -17.06 9.71
C PHE A 71 8.07 -17.39 8.78
N ARG A 72 8.26 -18.33 7.84
CA ARG A 72 7.19 -18.75 6.93
C ARG A 72 6.03 -19.41 7.67
N GLU A 73 6.34 -20.22 8.71
CA GLU A 73 5.34 -20.80 9.62
C GLU A 73 4.53 -19.72 10.33
N SER A 74 5.18 -18.70 10.90
CA SER A 74 4.47 -17.60 11.58
C SER A 74 3.58 -16.80 10.62
N VAL A 75 3.98 -16.66 9.35
CA VAL A 75 3.15 -16.02 8.32
C VAL A 75 1.93 -16.88 7.98
N ALA A 76 2.09 -18.20 7.83
CA ALA A 76 0.98 -19.11 7.58
C ALA A 76 -0.03 -19.11 8.75
N GLU A 77 0.45 -19.14 10.00
CA GLU A 77 -0.36 -19.02 11.20
C GLU A 77 -1.11 -17.66 11.25
N TYR A 78 -0.41 -16.56 10.93
CA TYR A 78 -1.03 -15.24 10.83
C TYR A 78 -2.17 -15.23 9.80
N LEU A 79 -1.93 -15.75 8.59
CA LEU A 79 -2.92 -15.79 7.51
C LEU A 79 -4.13 -16.64 7.92
N SER A 80 -3.93 -17.78 8.60
CA SER A 80 -5.01 -18.63 9.10
C SER A 80 -5.85 -17.93 10.18
N ARG A 81 -5.22 -17.16 11.08
CA ARG A 81 -5.97 -16.35 12.06
C ARG A 81 -6.70 -15.18 11.42
N ARG A 82 -6.06 -14.52 10.48
CA ARG A 82 -6.61 -13.33 9.82
C ARG A 82 -7.75 -13.67 8.85
N TYR A 83 -7.67 -14.82 8.20
CA TYR A 83 -8.62 -15.31 7.21
C TYR A 83 -9.11 -16.73 7.56
N PRO A 84 -9.95 -16.86 8.62
CA PRO A 84 -10.33 -18.15 9.17
C PRO A 84 -11.16 -19.03 8.22
N ASN A 85 -11.72 -18.44 7.16
CA ASN A 85 -12.43 -19.16 6.11
C ASN A 85 -11.50 -19.84 5.09
N ALA A 86 -10.21 -19.53 5.11
CA ALA A 86 -9.20 -20.10 4.22
C ALA A 86 -7.92 -20.48 5.02
N PRO A 87 -8.04 -21.32 6.05
CA PRO A 87 -6.89 -21.69 6.88
C PRO A 87 -5.91 -22.55 6.07
N GLU A 88 -4.62 -22.41 6.36
CA GLU A 88 -3.54 -23.21 5.75
C GLU A 88 -3.53 -23.20 4.22
N PHE A 89 -4.02 -22.12 3.60
CA PHE A 89 -4.19 -22.03 2.14
C PHE A 89 -2.88 -22.12 1.35
N PHE A 90 -1.79 -21.52 1.89
CA PHE A 90 -0.50 -21.50 1.21
C PHE A 90 0.47 -22.54 1.74
N ASP A 91 1.15 -23.23 0.83
CA ASP A 91 2.29 -24.06 1.17
C ASP A 91 3.44 -23.21 1.73
N ILE A 92 3.93 -23.59 2.93
CA ILE A 92 4.93 -22.83 3.69
C ILE A 92 6.27 -22.76 2.94
N ASP A 93 6.65 -23.83 2.26
CA ASP A 93 7.96 -23.92 1.64
C ASP A 93 7.99 -23.31 0.24
N ASP A 94 6.90 -23.40 -0.53
CA ASP A 94 6.88 -22.99 -1.94
C ASP A 94 6.14 -21.69 -2.23
N GLN A 95 5.22 -21.26 -1.33
CA GLN A 95 4.29 -20.18 -1.64
C GLN A 95 4.41 -18.94 -0.74
N ILE A 96 5.31 -18.94 0.25
CA ILE A 96 5.55 -17.81 1.17
C ILE A 96 7.02 -17.41 1.10
N ASN A 97 7.28 -16.10 0.95
CA ASN A 97 8.65 -15.57 0.97
C ASN A 97 8.76 -14.26 1.75
N PRO A 98 9.73 -14.13 2.68
CA PRO A 98 10.02 -12.86 3.35
C PRO A 98 10.55 -11.82 2.36
N VAL A 99 10.22 -10.55 2.61
CA VAL A 99 10.67 -9.43 1.76
C VAL A 99 11.03 -8.20 2.61
N PRO A 100 12.00 -7.37 2.18
CA PRO A 100 12.42 -6.16 2.91
C PRO A 100 11.38 -5.02 2.79
N GLY A 101 10.14 -5.31 3.24
CA GLY A 101 8.97 -4.48 3.02
C GLY A 101 8.44 -4.59 1.59
N THR A 102 7.19 -4.20 1.35
CA THR A 102 6.49 -4.45 0.07
C THR A 102 6.97 -3.61 -1.10
N ARG A 103 7.61 -2.45 -0.87
CA ARG A 103 8.11 -1.58 -1.96
C ARG A 103 9.06 -2.31 -2.90
N THR A 104 10.03 -3.04 -2.34
CA THR A 104 11.05 -3.76 -3.12
C THR A 104 10.45 -4.84 -4.02
N PRO A 105 9.66 -5.81 -3.50
CA PRO A 105 9.08 -6.82 -4.36
C PRO A 105 8.05 -6.27 -5.35
N LEU A 106 7.26 -5.24 -5.00
CA LEU A 106 6.35 -4.57 -5.94
C LEU A 106 7.09 -3.97 -7.15
N PHE A 107 8.31 -3.48 -6.95
CA PHE A 107 9.18 -3.05 -8.03
C PHE A 107 9.78 -4.23 -8.80
N GLN A 108 10.34 -5.21 -8.07
CA GLN A 108 11.15 -6.28 -8.66
C GLN A 108 10.32 -7.33 -9.42
N ILE A 109 9.07 -7.57 -9.01
CA ILE A 109 8.27 -8.65 -9.59
C ILE A 109 7.99 -8.44 -11.08
N GLY A 110 7.93 -7.18 -11.52
CA GLY A 110 7.82 -6.84 -12.92
C GLY A 110 8.99 -7.35 -13.77
N LEU A 111 10.20 -7.43 -13.18
CA LEU A 111 11.41 -7.92 -13.86
C LEU A 111 11.36 -9.42 -14.18
N LEU A 112 10.49 -10.19 -13.50
CA LEU A 112 10.33 -11.63 -13.74
C LEU A 112 9.55 -11.92 -15.02
N LEU A 113 8.84 -10.92 -15.56
CA LEU A 113 7.94 -11.13 -16.68
C LEU A 113 8.67 -11.09 -18.01
N LYS A 114 8.32 -11.99 -18.89
CA LYS A 114 8.92 -12.12 -20.23
C LYS A 114 8.87 -10.79 -20.98
N ASP A 115 10.02 -10.35 -21.46
CA ASP A 115 10.15 -9.20 -22.36
C ASP A 115 9.95 -9.61 -23.85
N GLY A 116 10.06 -10.89 -24.12
CA GLY A 116 10.16 -11.44 -25.48
C GLY A 116 8.85 -11.72 -26.20
N ASN A 117 7.71 -11.53 -25.57
CA ASN A 117 6.43 -11.69 -26.25
C ASN A 117 5.90 -10.29 -26.62
N LYS A 118 6.10 -9.86 -27.88
CA LYS A 118 5.62 -8.56 -28.41
C LYS A 118 4.14 -8.27 -28.10
N ASN A 119 3.40 -9.30 -27.63
CA ASN A 119 2.00 -9.24 -27.31
C ASN A 119 1.70 -9.04 -25.79
N LYS A 120 2.72 -8.90 -24.92
CA LYS A 120 2.56 -8.75 -23.45
C LYS A 120 3.34 -7.54 -22.91
N ASP A 121 3.16 -6.38 -23.53
CA ASP A 121 3.94 -5.16 -23.31
C ASP A 121 3.26 -4.14 -22.37
N ILE A 122 2.13 -4.48 -21.74
CA ILE A 122 1.36 -3.60 -20.87
C ILE A 122 1.46 -4.03 -19.40
N SER A 123 1.62 -3.01 -18.51
CA SER A 123 1.39 -3.08 -17.08
C SER A 123 0.15 -2.26 -16.73
N LEU A 124 -0.85 -2.91 -16.13
CA LEU A 124 -2.08 -2.28 -15.63
C LEU A 124 -1.83 -1.76 -14.22
N VAL A 125 -2.06 -0.48 -13.98
CA VAL A 125 -1.77 0.17 -12.70
C VAL A 125 -2.99 0.96 -12.23
N THR A 126 -3.47 0.66 -11.01
CA THR A 126 -4.55 1.44 -10.38
C THR A 126 -4.14 2.90 -10.21
N ASN A 127 -5.05 3.82 -10.46
CA ASN A 127 -4.85 5.26 -10.40
C ASN A 127 -5.95 5.93 -9.52
N PRO A 128 -5.67 6.59 -8.40
CA PRO A 128 -4.35 6.94 -7.84
C PRO A 128 -3.46 5.73 -7.57
N PHE A 129 -2.14 5.93 -7.63
CA PHE A 129 -1.18 4.84 -7.67
C PHE A 129 -0.10 4.91 -6.58
N TYR A 130 0.43 3.75 -6.23
CA TYR A 130 1.67 3.68 -5.49
C TYR A 130 2.86 3.67 -6.47
N HIS A 131 3.84 4.55 -6.23
CA HIS A 131 4.96 4.75 -7.15
C HIS A 131 5.76 3.48 -7.50
N ALA A 132 5.81 2.50 -6.58
CA ALA A 132 6.52 1.24 -6.83
C ALA A 132 5.86 0.40 -7.94
N TRP A 133 4.53 0.45 -8.10
CA TRP A 133 3.81 -0.27 -9.15
C TRP A 133 4.18 0.27 -10.53
N ARG A 134 4.12 1.60 -10.69
CA ARG A 134 4.56 2.27 -11.92
C ARG A 134 6.03 1.97 -12.21
N ALA A 135 6.88 2.08 -11.19
CA ALA A 135 8.31 1.86 -11.32
C ALA A 135 8.62 0.42 -11.76
N GLY A 136 7.93 -0.59 -11.21
CA GLY A 136 8.07 -1.99 -11.62
C GLY A 136 7.71 -2.22 -13.08
N GLY A 137 6.58 -1.65 -13.53
CA GLY A 137 6.17 -1.73 -14.93
C GLY A 137 7.17 -1.09 -15.89
N VAL A 138 7.69 0.11 -15.56
CA VAL A 138 8.70 0.81 -16.37
C VAL A 138 10.02 0.06 -16.41
N ALA A 139 10.50 -0.45 -15.27
CA ALA A 139 11.73 -1.25 -15.18
C ALA A 139 11.63 -2.54 -16.00
N ALA A 140 10.44 -3.15 -16.03
CA ALA A 140 10.12 -4.31 -16.87
C ALA A 140 9.88 -3.97 -18.35
N ASN A 141 10.21 -2.75 -18.79
CA ASN A 141 10.02 -2.27 -20.17
C ASN A 141 8.55 -2.31 -20.66
N LYS A 142 7.56 -2.21 -19.75
CA LYS A 142 6.14 -2.24 -20.08
C LYS A 142 5.58 -0.82 -20.27
N LYS A 143 4.57 -0.70 -21.14
CA LYS A 143 3.73 0.49 -21.25
C LYS A 143 2.75 0.51 -20.07
N ILE A 144 2.66 1.61 -19.37
CA ILE A 144 1.67 1.77 -18.29
C ILE A 144 0.32 2.11 -18.90
N VAL A 145 -0.70 1.36 -18.53
CA VAL A 145 -2.11 1.67 -18.76
C VAL A 145 -2.79 1.85 -17.41
N TRP A 146 -3.41 3.00 -17.25
CA TRP A 146 -3.99 3.42 -15.99
C TRP A 146 -5.40 2.88 -15.83
N MET A 147 -5.71 2.34 -14.64
CA MET A 147 -7.03 1.92 -14.25
C MET A 147 -7.57 2.94 -13.25
N ASN A 148 -8.37 3.90 -13.69
CA ASN A 148 -8.90 4.95 -12.85
C ASN A 148 -9.87 4.38 -11.80
N ALA A 149 -9.63 4.73 -10.54
CA ALA A 149 -10.50 4.49 -9.41
C ALA A 149 -11.07 5.84 -8.94
N THR A 150 -12.37 6.02 -9.06
CA THR A 150 -13.07 7.29 -8.79
C THR A 150 -14.13 7.12 -7.71
N SER A 151 -14.71 8.21 -7.24
CA SER A 151 -15.86 8.17 -6.32
C SER A 151 -17.06 7.39 -6.89
N GLU A 152 -17.26 7.41 -8.19
CA GLU A 152 -18.34 6.72 -8.90
C GLU A 152 -18.15 5.20 -8.89
N THR A 153 -16.89 4.73 -8.84
CA THR A 153 -16.54 3.32 -8.77
C THR A 153 -16.20 2.86 -7.34
N ASN A 154 -16.63 3.63 -6.32
CA ASN A 154 -16.25 3.40 -4.92
C ASN A 154 -14.73 3.28 -4.72
N TRP A 155 -13.97 4.00 -5.50
CA TRP A 155 -12.51 4.03 -5.44
C TRP A 155 -11.82 2.66 -5.70
N LEU A 156 -12.49 1.77 -6.42
CA LEU A 156 -11.91 0.56 -6.96
C LEU A 156 -11.89 0.65 -8.50
N PRO A 157 -10.84 0.18 -9.18
CA PRO A 157 -10.84 0.18 -10.62
C PRO A 157 -11.86 -0.81 -11.19
N GLU A 158 -12.53 -0.44 -12.27
CA GLU A 158 -13.47 -1.32 -12.97
C GLU A 158 -12.73 -2.31 -13.86
N THR A 159 -12.11 -3.30 -13.23
CA THR A 159 -11.26 -4.26 -13.94
C THR A 159 -12.01 -5.01 -15.05
N GLN A 160 -13.32 -5.24 -14.87
CA GLN A 160 -14.17 -5.95 -15.83
C GLN A 160 -14.44 -5.15 -17.11
N ASN A 161 -14.30 -3.82 -17.08
CA ASN A 161 -14.57 -2.93 -18.20
C ASN A 161 -13.32 -2.64 -19.07
N ILE A 162 -12.18 -3.26 -18.74
CA ILE A 162 -10.95 -3.12 -19.53
C ILE A 162 -11.13 -3.83 -20.88
N GLU A 163 -10.82 -3.12 -21.96
CA GLU A 163 -10.93 -3.68 -23.32
C GLU A 163 -10.10 -4.96 -23.48
N SER A 164 -10.67 -5.96 -24.16
CA SER A 164 -10.01 -7.23 -24.42
C SER A 164 -8.69 -7.09 -25.19
N SER A 165 -8.57 -6.06 -26.03
CA SER A 165 -7.33 -5.71 -26.76
C SER A 165 -6.20 -5.32 -25.80
N ILE A 166 -6.50 -4.57 -24.74
CA ILE A 166 -5.56 -4.18 -23.68
C ILE A 166 -5.23 -5.40 -22.82
N LEU A 167 -6.25 -6.15 -22.36
CA LEU A 167 -6.05 -7.34 -21.53
C LEU A 167 -5.15 -8.39 -22.19
N ARG A 168 -5.32 -8.65 -23.48
CA ARG A 168 -4.45 -9.59 -24.23
C ARG A 168 -2.98 -9.16 -24.24
N ARG A 169 -2.72 -7.86 -24.19
CA ARG A 169 -1.36 -7.28 -24.16
C ARG A 169 -0.82 -7.08 -22.75
N SER A 170 -1.64 -7.25 -21.72
CA SER A 170 -1.23 -7.02 -20.33
C SER A 170 -0.50 -8.24 -19.78
N SER A 171 0.58 -8.01 -19.05
CA SER A 171 1.38 -9.03 -18.39
C SER A 171 1.25 -9.00 -16.86
N ILE A 172 0.91 -7.83 -16.29
CA ILE A 172 0.81 -7.62 -14.86
C ILE A 172 -0.28 -6.59 -14.56
N MET A 173 -0.99 -6.79 -13.45
CA MET A 173 -1.97 -5.87 -12.90
C MET A 173 -1.66 -5.60 -11.43
N TYR A 174 -1.61 -4.32 -11.03
CA TYR A 174 -1.42 -3.88 -9.65
C TYR A 174 -2.68 -3.26 -9.08
N VAL A 175 -3.16 -3.81 -7.98
CA VAL A 175 -4.29 -3.30 -7.20
C VAL A 175 -3.94 -3.30 -5.71
N ALA A 176 -4.71 -2.57 -4.90
CA ALA A 176 -4.56 -2.56 -3.45
C ALA A 176 -5.91 -2.66 -2.74
N SER A 177 -5.92 -3.39 -1.61
CA SER A 177 -7.07 -3.47 -0.73
C SER A 177 -6.62 -3.74 0.71
N PRO A 178 -6.86 -2.84 1.67
CA PRO A 178 -7.38 -1.47 1.51
C PRO A 178 -6.46 -0.55 0.69
N SER A 179 -7.04 0.36 -0.06
CA SER A 179 -6.31 1.23 -0.98
C SER A 179 -5.83 2.52 -0.33
N ASN A 180 -4.74 3.08 -0.82
CA ASN A 180 -4.24 4.41 -0.53
C ASN A 180 -4.41 5.28 -1.80
N PRO A 181 -5.10 6.45 -1.75
CA PRO A 181 -5.39 7.29 -0.59
C PRO A 181 -6.74 7.10 0.11
N HIS A 182 -7.69 6.41 -0.49
CA HIS A 182 -9.12 6.51 -0.12
C HIS A 182 -9.59 5.43 0.86
N GLY A 183 -8.79 4.41 1.14
CA GLY A 183 -9.09 3.36 2.11
C GLY A 183 -10.22 2.41 1.71
N SER A 184 -10.55 2.34 0.41
CA SER A 184 -11.56 1.42 -0.09
C SER A 184 -11.09 -0.03 -0.03
N CYS A 185 -11.99 -0.93 0.34
CA CYS A 185 -11.74 -2.36 0.43
C CYS A 185 -12.48 -3.11 -0.69
N ALA A 186 -11.76 -4.00 -1.37
CA ALA A 186 -12.34 -4.87 -2.36
C ALA A 186 -13.25 -5.92 -1.68
N SER A 187 -14.41 -6.19 -2.26
CA SER A 187 -15.25 -7.32 -1.86
C SER A 187 -14.69 -8.63 -2.40
N ILE A 188 -15.06 -9.74 -1.79
CA ILE A 188 -14.70 -11.08 -2.30
C ILE A 188 -15.15 -11.25 -3.76
N ASP A 189 -16.34 -10.80 -4.11
CA ASP A 189 -16.85 -10.90 -5.48
C ASP A 189 -16.03 -10.07 -6.48
N TRP A 190 -15.59 -8.88 -6.08
CA TRP A 190 -14.70 -8.07 -6.91
C TRP A 190 -13.35 -8.76 -7.12
N LEU A 191 -12.79 -9.34 -6.06
CA LEU A 191 -11.53 -10.09 -6.11
C LEU A 191 -11.68 -11.32 -7.02
N ILE A 192 -12.72 -12.13 -6.85
CA ILE A 192 -13.01 -13.31 -7.68
C ILE A 192 -13.08 -12.93 -9.16
N LYS A 193 -13.87 -11.90 -9.50
CA LYS A 193 -14.00 -11.42 -10.88
C LYS A 193 -12.65 -10.98 -11.45
N THR A 194 -11.87 -10.23 -10.68
CA THR A 194 -10.56 -9.72 -11.09
C THR A 194 -9.54 -10.85 -11.27
N ILE A 195 -9.50 -11.83 -10.35
CA ILE A 195 -8.63 -13.03 -10.44
C ILE A 195 -8.97 -13.81 -11.71
N ASN A 196 -10.24 -14.14 -11.93
CA ASN A 196 -10.68 -14.91 -13.09
C ASN A 196 -10.36 -14.20 -14.40
N GLN A 197 -10.53 -12.87 -14.44
CA GLN A 197 -10.15 -12.09 -15.62
C GLN A 197 -8.64 -12.13 -15.86
N CYS A 198 -7.83 -11.95 -14.82
CA CYS A 198 -6.37 -12.04 -14.94
C CYS A 198 -5.93 -13.42 -15.43
N ARG A 199 -6.50 -14.50 -14.87
CA ARG A 199 -6.24 -15.88 -15.33
C ARG A 199 -6.62 -16.12 -16.79
N LYS A 200 -7.80 -15.65 -17.19
CA LYS A 200 -8.28 -15.77 -18.60
C LYS A 200 -7.31 -15.16 -19.60
N TYR A 201 -6.63 -14.09 -19.23
CA TYR A 201 -5.71 -13.36 -20.11
C TYR A 201 -4.24 -13.57 -19.79
N ASP A 202 -3.89 -14.50 -18.92
CA ASP A 202 -2.51 -14.78 -18.48
C ASP A 202 -1.81 -13.50 -17.98
N ILE A 203 -2.43 -12.83 -17.01
CA ILE A 203 -1.96 -11.61 -16.35
C ILE A 203 -1.60 -11.95 -14.91
N LEU A 204 -0.38 -11.63 -14.48
CA LEU A 204 0.00 -11.73 -13.07
C LEU A 204 -0.73 -10.64 -12.27
N LEU A 205 -1.58 -11.05 -11.32
CA LEU A 205 -2.26 -10.14 -10.40
C LEU A 205 -1.41 -9.93 -9.14
N CYS A 206 -1.05 -8.68 -8.88
CA CYS A 206 -0.35 -8.23 -7.67
C CYS A 206 -1.33 -7.47 -6.79
N VAL A 207 -1.67 -8.00 -5.62
CA VAL A 207 -2.59 -7.37 -4.65
C VAL A 207 -1.81 -6.87 -3.46
N ASP A 208 -1.71 -5.55 -3.32
CA ASP A 208 -1.04 -4.90 -2.18
C ASP A 208 -2.01 -4.81 -1.00
N GLU A 209 -1.84 -5.70 -0.03
CA GLU A 209 -2.66 -5.81 1.19
C GLU A 209 -1.94 -5.23 2.42
N CYS A 210 -0.98 -4.29 2.24
CA CYS A 210 -0.19 -3.77 3.35
C CYS A 210 -1.00 -3.01 4.42
N TYR A 211 -2.26 -2.69 4.16
CA TYR A 211 -3.21 -2.11 5.11
C TYR A 211 -4.27 -3.09 5.61
N ALA A 212 -4.17 -4.39 5.32
CA ALA A 212 -5.19 -5.38 5.64
C ALA A 212 -5.62 -5.40 7.12
N ASP A 213 -4.71 -5.09 8.05
CA ASP A 213 -4.98 -5.09 9.48
C ASP A 213 -5.36 -3.71 10.05
N ILE A 214 -5.42 -2.67 9.22
CA ILE A 214 -5.84 -1.33 9.64
C ILE A 214 -7.21 -1.04 9.05
N TYR A 215 -8.23 -1.29 9.83
CA TYR A 215 -9.63 -1.12 9.48
C TYR A 215 -10.41 -0.58 10.68
N ARG A 216 -11.65 -0.15 10.46
CA ARG A 216 -12.52 0.43 11.47
C ARG A 216 -12.87 -0.58 12.56
N GLU A 217 -12.90 -0.15 13.82
CA GLU A 217 -13.36 -1.00 14.95
C GLU A 217 -14.83 -1.37 14.83
N ASP A 218 -15.67 -0.47 14.30
CA ASP A 218 -17.10 -0.68 14.06
C ASP A 218 -17.40 -1.40 12.72
N GLY A 219 -16.33 -1.79 11.98
CA GLY A 219 -16.42 -2.45 10.68
C GLY A 219 -15.99 -3.91 10.70
N LEU A 220 -16.37 -4.63 9.65
CA LEU A 220 -15.83 -5.97 9.42
C LEU A 220 -14.38 -5.87 8.91
N PRO A 221 -13.52 -6.85 9.25
CA PRO A 221 -12.20 -6.96 8.65
C PRO A 221 -12.31 -6.97 7.12
N PRO A 222 -11.42 -6.25 6.40
CA PRO A 222 -11.37 -6.33 4.94
C PRO A 222 -11.19 -7.77 4.46
N SER A 223 -11.92 -8.14 3.43
CA SER A 223 -11.72 -9.44 2.77
C SER A 223 -10.32 -9.54 2.19
N GLY A 224 -9.71 -10.71 2.31
CA GLY A 224 -8.40 -11.00 1.75
C GLY A 224 -8.49 -11.69 0.39
N THR A 225 -7.45 -11.53 -0.40
CA THR A 225 -7.31 -12.26 -1.67
C THR A 225 -7.27 -13.77 -1.45
N VAL A 226 -6.73 -14.23 -0.33
CA VAL A 226 -6.70 -15.66 0.02
C VAL A 226 -8.11 -16.25 0.13
N GLU A 227 -9.08 -15.53 0.71
CA GLU A 227 -10.46 -15.99 0.81
C GLU A 227 -11.16 -16.08 -0.57
N ALA A 228 -10.82 -15.14 -1.47
CA ALA A 228 -11.31 -15.21 -2.86
C ALA A 228 -10.71 -16.38 -3.63
N LEU A 229 -9.42 -16.65 -3.44
CA LEU A 229 -8.72 -17.79 -4.04
C LEU A 229 -9.28 -19.14 -3.54
N ASP A 230 -9.54 -19.24 -2.24
CA ASP A 230 -10.14 -20.43 -1.63
C ASP A 230 -11.54 -20.70 -2.22
N LYS A 231 -12.38 -19.67 -2.32
CA LYS A 231 -13.70 -19.79 -2.96
C LYS A 231 -13.66 -20.20 -4.43
N ILE A 232 -12.63 -19.80 -5.16
CA ILE A 232 -12.44 -20.23 -6.56
C ILE A 232 -12.02 -21.71 -6.63
N GLY A 233 -11.25 -22.21 -5.64
CA GLY A 233 -10.83 -23.61 -5.54
C GLY A 233 -9.73 -24.04 -6.51
N GLU A 234 -9.05 -23.10 -7.18
CA GLU A 234 -8.00 -23.36 -8.18
C GLU A 234 -6.59 -22.96 -7.70
N GLY A 235 -6.38 -22.86 -6.39
CA GLY A 235 -5.12 -22.42 -5.77
C GLY A 235 -4.75 -20.98 -6.13
N SER A 236 -3.47 -20.64 -6.01
CA SER A 236 -2.98 -19.25 -6.15
C SER A 236 -2.35 -18.94 -7.51
N LYS A 237 -2.51 -19.77 -8.53
CA LYS A 237 -1.91 -19.56 -9.84
C LYS A 237 -2.22 -18.15 -10.39
N GLY A 238 -1.15 -17.44 -10.80
CA GLY A 238 -1.24 -16.10 -11.39
C GLY A 238 -1.53 -14.98 -10.38
N VAL A 239 -1.45 -15.23 -9.06
CA VAL A 239 -1.75 -14.23 -8.03
C VAL A 239 -0.63 -14.16 -6.99
N ILE A 240 -0.23 -12.93 -6.63
CA ILE A 240 0.69 -12.66 -5.51
C ILE A 240 0.08 -11.59 -4.61
N ILE A 241 0.04 -11.87 -3.31
CA ILE A 241 -0.33 -10.93 -2.25
C ILE A 241 0.92 -10.36 -1.58
N PHE A 242 0.82 -9.11 -1.10
CA PHE A 242 1.91 -8.38 -0.46
C PHE A 242 1.46 -7.87 0.90
N HIS A 243 2.14 -8.27 1.96
CA HIS A 243 1.88 -7.83 3.33
C HIS A 243 3.13 -7.24 3.99
N SER A 244 2.94 -6.29 4.90
CA SER A 244 4.04 -5.57 5.56
C SER A 244 3.75 -5.27 7.02
N LEU A 245 4.77 -5.43 7.87
CA LEU A 245 4.74 -4.99 9.26
C LEU A 245 4.84 -3.46 9.41
N SER A 246 5.16 -2.74 8.32
CA SER A 246 5.33 -1.29 8.35
C SER A 246 4.11 -0.56 8.89
N LYS A 247 2.89 -1.03 8.57
CA LYS A 247 1.63 -0.39 8.96
C LYS A 247 0.95 -1.14 10.09
N ARG A 248 0.83 -2.46 9.94
CA ARG A 248 0.25 -3.36 10.92
C ARG A 248 0.89 -3.23 12.32
N SER A 249 2.21 -3.09 12.38
CA SER A 249 2.97 -3.14 13.64
C SER A 249 3.72 -1.84 13.95
N SER A 250 3.38 -0.72 13.32
CA SER A 250 4.11 0.55 13.48
C SER A 250 5.65 0.41 13.34
N ALA A 251 6.10 -0.55 12.54
CA ALA A 251 7.50 -0.96 12.43
C ALA A 251 8.06 -0.70 11.01
N ALA A 252 7.80 0.49 10.47
CA ALA A 252 8.23 0.83 9.10
C ALA A 252 9.76 0.74 8.91
N GLY A 253 10.54 1.06 9.93
CA GLY A 253 12.01 0.97 9.93
C GLY A 253 12.55 -0.46 9.99
N LEU A 254 11.77 -1.44 10.45
CA LEU A 254 12.16 -2.84 10.52
C LEU A 254 12.46 -3.43 9.13
N ARG A 255 11.80 -2.91 8.11
CA ARG A 255 11.90 -3.39 6.71
C ARG A 255 11.58 -4.87 6.58
N ALA A 256 10.44 -5.30 7.11
CA ALA A 256 9.99 -6.70 7.04
C ALA A 256 8.54 -6.80 6.57
N GLY A 257 8.27 -7.85 5.80
CA GLY A 257 6.99 -8.25 5.27
C GLY A 257 7.11 -9.57 4.54
N PHE A 258 6.09 -9.96 3.82
CA PHE A 258 6.12 -11.16 2.99
C PHE A 258 5.35 -10.95 1.69
N ILE A 259 5.64 -11.82 0.74
CA ILE A 259 4.81 -12.12 -0.43
C ILE A 259 4.34 -13.57 -0.32
N ALA A 260 3.11 -13.82 -0.76
CA ALA A 260 2.60 -15.19 -0.86
C ALA A 260 1.72 -15.33 -2.11
N GLY A 261 1.67 -16.55 -2.68
CA GLY A 261 0.86 -16.82 -3.86
C GLY A 261 1.40 -17.86 -4.79
N ASP A 262 1.40 -17.57 -6.08
CA ASP A 262 1.84 -18.47 -7.14
C ASP A 262 3.26 -19.00 -6.90
N LYS A 263 3.40 -20.33 -6.77
CA LYS A 263 4.67 -20.99 -6.46
C LYS A 263 5.76 -20.80 -7.52
N GLU A 264 5.38 -20.71 -8.80
CA GLU A 264 6.35 -20.45 -9.87
C GLU A 264 6.90 -19.03 -9.77
N VAL A 265 6.04 -18.05 -9.51
CA VAL A 265 6.43 -16.66 -9.30
C VAL A 265 7.32 -16.53 -8.05
N ILE A 266 6.95 -17.17 -6.94
CA ILE A 266 7.77 -17.19 -5.71
C ILE A 266 9.14 -17.81 -5.98
N SER A 267 9.20 -18.94 -6.68
CA SER A 267 10.48 -19.59 -7.05
C SER A 267 11.36 -18.66 -7.90
N LYS A 268 10.79 -17.99 -8.90
CA LYS A 268 11.53 -17.02 -9.73
C LYS A 268 11.96 -15.79 -8.95
N TYR A 269 11.14 -15.31 -8.03
CA TYR A 269 11.51 -14.22 -7.15
C TYR A 269 12.70 -14.57 -6.24
N ARG A 270 12.72 -15.78 -5.67
CA ARG A 270 13.86 -16.30 -4.89
C ARG A 270 15.14 -16.34 -5.74
N GLN A 271 15.05 -16.80 -7.00
CA GLN A 271 16.19 -16.78 -7.93
C GLN A 271 16.69 -15.35 -8.20
N LEU A 272 15.79 -14.40 -8.42
CA LEU A 272 16.15 -12.99 -8.62
C LEU A 272 16.86 -12.43 -7.39
N THR A 273 16.29 -12.63 -6.20
CA THR A 273 16.81 -12.02 -4.96
C THR A 273 18.08 -12.68 -4.45
N SER A 274 18.30 -13.95 -4.73
CA SER A 274 19.58 -14.62 -4.42
C SER A 274 20.76 -14.09 -5.27
N ASN A 275 20.47 -13.50 -6.42
CA ASN A 275 21.51 -12.95 -7.31
C ASN A 275 21.66 -11.42 -7.19
N GLY A 276 20.59 -10.70 -6.89
CA GLY A 276 20.59 -9.22 -6.92
C GLY A 276 19.66 -8.58 -5.90
N GLY A 277 19.29 -9.30 -4.83
CA GLY A 277 18.41 -8.81 -3.80
C GLY A 277 19.09 -8.62 -2.45
N VAL A 278 18.29 -8.18 -1.48
CA VAL A 278 18.69 -8.05 -0.08
C VAL A 278 17.86 -9.02 0.76
N ALA A 279 18.52 -9.96 1.42
CA ALA A 279 17.88 -10.82 2.42
C ALA A 279 17.59 -10.02 3.70
N ILE A 280 16.51 -10.35 4.38
CA ILE A 280 16.22 -9.81 5.71
C ILE A 280 17.15 -10.51 6.71
N SER A 281 17.80 -9.76 7.59
CA SER A 281 18.73 -10.35 8.58
C SER A 281 17.99 -11.25 9.57
N GLU A 282 18.73 -12.22 10.16
CA GLU A 282 18.18 -13.15 11.16
C GLU A 282 17.48 -12.42 12.33
N PRO A 283 18.08 -11.37 12.98
CA PRO A 283 17.39 -10.64 14.03
C PRO A 283 16.09 -9.97 13.57
N GLN A 284 16.05 -9.43 12.35
CA GLN A 284 14.83 -8.84 11.80
C GLN A 284 13.75 -9.90 11.53
N LEU A 285 14.12 -11.11 11.07
CA LEU A 285 13.17 -12.20 10.87
C LEU A 285 12.60 -12.70 12.20
N ARG A 286 13.39 -12.74 13.29
CA ARG A 286 12.91 -13.09 14.64
C ARG A 286 11.91 -12.07 15.16
N VAL A 287 12.21 -10.80 15.00
CA VAL A 287 11.26 -9.73 15.34
C VAL A 287 9.99 -9.83 14.50
N ALA A 288 10.13 -10.06 13.20
CA ALA A 288 8.98 -10.18 12.30
C ALA A 288 8.10 -11.39 12.66
N GLN A 289 8.70 -12.53 13.01
CA GLN A 289 8.01 -13.70 13.55
C GLN A 289 7.18 -13.34 14.79
N ALA A 290 7.81 -12.70 15.78
CA ALA A 290 7.13 -12.30 17.00
C ALA A 290 5.95 -11.36 16.75
N LEU A 291 6.11 -10.40 15.81
CA LEU A 291 5.08 -9.44 15.46
C LEU A 291 3.91 -10.09 14.67
N TYR A 292 4.18 -11.09 13.81
CA TYR A 292 3.09 -11.83 13.15
C TYR A 292 2.33 -12.74 14.12
N ASN A 293 2.97 -13.21 15.17
CA ASN A 293 2.34 -14.05 16.19
C ASN A 293 1.60 -13.26 17.29
N ASP A 294 1.73 -11.94 17.31
CA ASP A 294 1.05 -11.07 18.28
C ASP A 294 0.00 -10.20 17.60
N ASP A 295 -1.28 -10.46 17.85
CA ASP A 295 -2.39 -9.66 17.36
C ASP A 295 -2.81 -8.55 18.35
N LYS A 296 -2.38 -8.63 19.63
CA LYS A 296 -2.76 -7.68 20.68
C LYS A 296 -2.25 -6.25 20.39
N HIS A 297 -1.02 -6.11 19.91
CA HIS A 297 -0.51 -4.78 19.54
C HIS A 297 -1.24 -4.20 18.31
N VAL A 298 -1.76 -5.06 17.44
CA VAL A 298 -2.53 -4.64 16.26
C VAL A 298 -3.86 -4.03 16.65
N GLU A 299 -4.54 -4.61 17.66
CA GLU A 299 -5.77 -4.06 18.23
C GLU A 299 -5.53 -2.66 18.82
N GLN A 300 -4.45 -2.48 19.56
CA GLN A 300 -4.07 -1.17 20.10
C GLN A 300 -3.80 -0.14 18.99
N ILE A 301 -3.14 -0.54 17.90
CA ILE A 301 -2.89 0.31 16.73
C ILE A 301 -4.19 0.66 16.01
N ARG A 302 -5.13 -0.29 15.86
CA ARG A 302 -6.45 0.00 15.29
C ARG A 302 -7.23 1.01 16.12
N SER A 303 -7.30 0.81 17.43
CA SER A 303 -7.97 1.76 18.35
C SER A 303 -7.38 3.17 18.25
N PHE A 304 -6.06 3.28 18.16
CA PHE A 304 -5.41 4.58 17.92
C PHE A 304 -5.89 5.26 16.62
N TYR A 305 -5.95 4.53 15.52
CA TYR A 305 -6.41 5.10 14.25
C TYR A 305 -7.92 5.38 14.25
N ASP A 306 -8.72 4.54 14.92
CA ASP A 306 -10.18 4.74 14.98
C ASP A 306 -10.54 6.03 15.71
N ILE A 307 -9.84 6.39 16.80
CA ILE A 307 -9.98 7.69 17.48
C ILE A 307 -9.74 8.83 16.48
N ASN A 308 -8.68 8.75 15.69
CA ASN A 308 -8.37 9.78 14.70
C ASN A 308 -9.41 9.86 13.57
N PHE A 309 -9.99 8.73 13.17
CA PHE A 309 -11.10 8.71 12.20
C PHE A 309 -12.37 9.33 12.78
N GLN A 310 -12.72 9.05 14.04
CA GLN A 310 -13.87 9.66 14.71
C GLN A 310 -13.70 11.19 14.80
N LEU A 311 -12.49 11.67 15.10
CA LEU A 311 -12.19 13.11 15.08
C LEU A 311 -12.37 13.70 13.68
N SER A 312 -11.90 13.01 12.65
CA SER A 312 -12.03 13.49 11.27
C SER A 312 -13.50 13.55 10.82
N GLU A 313 -14.27 12.52 11.11
CA GLU A 313 -15.72 12.51 10.84
C GLU A 313 -16.43 13.67 11.54
N LYS A 314 -16.18 13.85 12.82
CA LYS A 314 -16.81 14.90 13.65
C LYS A 314 -16.45 16.32 13.21
N ILE A 315 -15.17 16.56 12.84
CA ILE A 315 -14.66 17.92 12.59
C ILE A 315 -14.81 18.31 11.13
N LEU A 316 -14.59 17.37 10.19
CA LEU A 316 -14.64 17.64 8.75
C LEU A 316 -15.96 17.18 8.10
N ASN A 317 -16.88 16.59 8.86
CA ASN A 317 -18.07 15.92 8.34
C ASN A 317 -17.72 14.95 7.18
N SER A 318 -16.62 14.25 7.33
CA SER A 318 -16.07 13.36 6.31
C SER A 318 -16.46 11.92 6.58
N LYS A 319 -16.71 11.16 5.51
CA LYS A 319 -16.98 9.73 5.64
C LYS A 319 -15.71 9.01 6.14
N LYS A 320 -15.86 8.12 7.13
CA LYS A 320 -14.76 7.23 7.55
C LYS A 320 -14.35 6.30 6.40
N PRO A 321 -13.05 6.15 6.10
CA PRO A 321 -12.59 5.12 5.18
C PRO A 321 -12.83 3.71 5.74
N GLN A 322 -12.90 2.70 4.88
CA GLN A 322 -13.06 1.31 5.31
C GLN A 322 -11.76 0.75 5.92
N GLY A 323 -10.60 1.21 5.44
CA GLY A 323 -9.30 0.78 5.94
C GLY A 323 -8.18 1.80 5.66
N GLY A 324 -6.97 1.47 6.12
CA GLY A 324 -5.83 2.39 6.08
C GLY A 324 -5.88 3.43 7.19
N PHE A 325 -5.12 4.52 7.02
CA PHE A 325 -5.06 5.64 7.99
C PHE A 325 -5.05 7.00 7.31
N PHE A 326 -5.67 7.08 6.14
CA PHE A 326 -5.85 8.33 5.42
C PHE A 326 -7.32 8.71 5.34
N ASN A 327 -7.58 10.01 5.39
CA ASN A 327 -8.84 10.54 4.91
C ASN A 327 -8.61 11.23 3.57
N PHE A 328 -9.53 11.03 2.62
CA PHE A 328 -9.48 11.57 1.28
C PHE A 328 -10.75 12.37 1.03
N ILE A 329 -10.65 13.69 1.24
CA ILE A 329 -11.80 14.59 1.28
C ILE A 329 -11.92 15.42 0.00
N PRO A 330 -13.14 15.66 -0.50
CA PRO A 330 -13.36 16.54 -1.65
C PRO A 330 -13.14 18.01 -1.29
N VAL A 331 -12.63 18.77 -2.24
CA VAL A 331 -12.45 20.23 -2.18
C VAL A 331 -12.67 20.83 -3.57
N ASN A 332 -12.88 22.17 -3.65
CA ASN A 332 -13.06 22.86 -4.93
C ASN A 332 -11.79 22.83 -5.81
N ASP A 333 -10.63 23.11 -5.24
CA ASP A 333 -9.32 22.93 -5.87
C ASP A 333 -8.28 22.53 -4.84
N ASP A 334 -7.66 21.37 -5.05
CA ASP A 334 -6.71 20.76 -4.11
C ASP A 334 -5.36 21.49 -4.03
N LEU A 335 -4.94 22.21 -5.09
CA LEU A 335 -3.71 23.02 -5.04
C LEU A 335 -3.95 24.32 -4.27
N ILE A 336 -5.04 25.01 -4.55
CA ILE A 336 -5.41 26.25 -3.84
C ILE A 336 -5.63 25.92 -2.36
N ALA A 337 -6.39 24.87 -2.05
CA ALA A 337 -6.65 24.46 -0.68
C ALA A 337 -5.36 24.10 0.06
N THR A 338 -4.44 23.33 -0.57
CA THR A 338 -3.17 22.96 0.07
C THR A 338 -2.31 24.20 0.36
N LYS A 339 -2.21 25.14 -0.57
CA LYS A 339 -1.42 26.36 -0.40
C LYS A 339 -2.02 27.25 0.69
N HIS A 340 -3.33 27.47 0.67
CA HIS A 340 -4.06 28.25 1.68
C HIS A 340 -3.89 27.67 3.09
N LEU A 341 -4.08 26.35 3.26
CA LEU A 341 -3.90 25.68 4.53
C LEU A 341 -2.47 25.81 5.08
N TRP A 342 -1.48 25.77 4.20
CA TRP A 342 -0.08 25.97 4.60
C TRP A 342 0.21 27.40 5.01
N GLU A 343 -0.13 28.37 4.16
CA GLU A 343 0.22 29.79 4.33
C GLU A 343 -0.53 30.47 5.48
N ASN A 344 -1.80 30.08 5.71
CA ASN A 344 -2.66 30.77 6.69
C ASN A 344 -2.89 29.97 7.97
N HIS A 345 -2.78 28.64 7.92
CA HIS A 345 -3.09 27.77 9.07
C HIS A 345 -1.90 26.93 9.52
N GLY A 346 -0.78 26.89 8.79
CA GLY A 346 0.40 26.09 9.12
C GLY A 346 0.13 24.58 9.05
N VAL A 347 -0.82 24.13 8.21
CA VAL A 347 -1.12 22.71 8.03
C VAL A 347 -0.71 22.26 6.64
N LYS A 348 0.11 21.23 6.56
CA LYS A 348 0.56 20.64 5.29
C LYS A 348 -0.20 19.35 5.01
N VAL A 349 -0.95 19.32 3.90
CA VAL A 349 -1.70 18.17 3.39
C VAL A 349 -1.17 17.78 2.01
N MET A 350 -1.60 16.64 1.46
CA MET A 350 -1.19 16.19 0.12
C MET A 350 -2.31 16.43 -0.88
N PRO A 351 -2.10 17.25 -1.93
CA PRO A 351 -3.06 17.34 -3.04
C PRO A 351 -3.28 15.97 -3.69
N GLY A 352 -4.52 15.61 -3.88
CA GLY A 352 -4.87 14.32 -4.44
C GLY A 352 -4.37 14.14 -5.88
N ARG A 353 -4.40 15.23 -6.67
CA ARG A 353 -3.90 15.20 -8.06
C ARG A 353 -2.41 14.83 -8.18
N PHE A 354 -1.61 15.01 -7.12
CA PHE A 354 -0.20 14.62 -7.12
C PHE A 354 0.00 13.11 -6.89
N MET A 355 -1.03 12.44 -6.43
CA MET A 355 -1.03 10.99 -6.20
C MET A 355 -1.57 10.21 -7.39
N ALA A 356 -2.08 10.89 -8.40
CA ALA A 356 -2.67 10.32 -9.58
C ALA A 356 -1.96 10.80 -10.85
N HIS A 357 -2.06 9.99 -11.88
CA HIS A 357 -1.67 10.37 -13.23
C HIS A 357 -2.87 10.96 -13.97
N THR A 358 -2.64 11.98 -14.76
CA THR A 358 -3.67 12.51 -15.66
C THR A 358 -3.66 11.70 -16.96
N ASP A 359 -4.70 10.92 -17.19
CA ASP A 359 -4.87 10.11 -18.37
C ASP A 359 -6.12 10.55 -19.13
N ASN A 360 -5.97 10.86 -20.43
CA ASN A 360 -7.07 11.36 -21.28
C ASN A 360 -7.85 12.54 -20.66
N GLY A 361 -7.15 13.44 -19.98
CA GLY A 361 -7.75 14.62 -19.32
C GLY A 361 -8.37 14.32 -17.94
N ILE A 362 -8.45 13.07 -17.53
CA ILE A 362 -8.99 12.64 -16.23
C ILE A 362 -7.84 12.45 -15.25
N ASN A 363 -7.94 13.07 -14.06
CA ASN A 363 -7.09 12.83 -12.92
C ASN A 363 -7.97 12.48 -11.72
N PRO A 364 -8.04 11.21 -11.30
CA PRO A 364 -8.98 10.77 -10.26
C PRO A 364 -8.67 11.34 -8.87
N GLY A 365 -7.46 11.90 -8.68
CA GLY A 365 -7.09 12.59 -7.44
C GLY A 365 -7.41 14.09 -7.43
N ARG A 366 -7.78 14.68 -8.57
CA ARG A 366 -8.07 16.11 -8.67
C ARG A 366 -9.27 16.50 -7.79
N ASN A 367 -9.17 17.66 -7.15
CA ASN A 367 -10.19 18.18 -6.24
C ASN A 367 -10.38 17.33 -4.97
N TYR A 368 -9.33 16.63 -4.53
CA TYR A 368 -9.29 15.91 -3.26
C TYR A 368 -8.03 16.26 -2.48
N LEU A 369 -8.11 16.24 -1.15
CA LEU A 369 -6.97 16.31 -0.24
C LEU A 369 -6.81 14.99 0.48
N ARG A 370 -5.58 14.44 0.51
CA ARG A 370 -5.25 13.34 1.39
C ARG A 370 -4.70 13.89 2.71
N ILE A 371 -5.28 13.45 3.80
CA ILE A 371 -4.92 13.77 5.17
C ILE A 371 -4.42 12.49 5.84
N ALA A 372 -3.16 12.49 6.30
CA ALA A 372 -2.60 11.36 7.03
C ALA A 372 -2.95 11.49 8.52
N LEU A 373 -3.76 10.59 9.04
CA LEU A 373 -4.27 10.57 10.42
C LEU A 373 -3.33 9.75 11.34
N VAL A 374 -2.03 10.04 11.30
CA VAL A 374 -0.99 9.23 11.95
C VAL A 374 -0.42 9.86 13.22
N ASN A 375 -0.74 11.13 13.50
CA ASN A 375 -0.29 11.82 14.73
C ASN A 375 -1.18 11.43 15.92
N ASP A 376 -0.72 11.77 17.13
CA ASP A 376 -1.55 11.64 18.34
C ASP A 376 -2.86 12.42 18.23
N GLU A 377 -3.80 12.12 19.14
CA GLU A 377 -5.13 12.71 19.15
C GLU A 377 -5.10 14.24 19.21
N THR A 378 -4.23 14.82 20.03
CA THR A 378 -4.15 16.28 20.25
C THR A 378 -3.68 16.99 18.98
N ILE A 379 -2.60 16.52 18.36
CA ILE A 379 -2.07 17.09 17.11
C ILE A 379 -3.07 16.88 15.97
N THR A 380 -3.65 15.69 15.87
CA THR A 380 -4.66 15.37 14.85
C THR A 380 -5.86 16.28 14.98
N LYS A 381 -6.45 16.44 16.18
CA LYS A 381 -7.59 17.32 16.43
C LYS A 381 -7.29 18.76 16.02
N ARG A 382 -6.15 19.31 16.47
CA ARG A 382 -5.71 20.66 16.09
C ARG A 382 -5.57 20.83 14.59
N GLY A 383 -4.95 19.85 13.91
CA GLY A 383 -4.78 19.86 12.46
C GLY A 383 -6.11 19.85 11.71
N LEU A 384 -7.03 18.99 12.12
CA LEU A 384 -8.37 18.89 11.52
C LEU A 384 -9.20 20.15 11.73
N GLN A 385 -9.14 20.78 12.93
CA GLN A 385 -9.82 22.05 13.20
C GLN A 385 -9.30 23.19 12.29
N LYS A 386 -7.98 23.27 12.10
CA LYS A 386 -7.36 24.22 11.19
C LYS A 386 -7.75 23.96 9.73
N ILE A 387 -7.82 22.70 9.31
CA ILE A 387 -8.29 22.31 7.96
C ILE A 387 -9.75 22.73 7.80
N SER A 388 -10.63 22.43 8.76
CA SER A 388 -12.04 22.81 8.71
C SER A 388 -12.20 24.31 8.53
N LYS A 389 -11.51 25.11 9.36
CA LYS A 389 -11.54 26.57 9.28
C LYS A 389 -11.03 27.07 7.92
N GLY A 390 -9.84 26.61 7.48
CA GLY A 390 -9.26 27.08 6.24
C GLY A 390 -10.07 26.68 4.99
N LEU A 391 -10.76 25.55 5.00
CA LEU A 391 -11.65 25.16 3.91
C LEU A 391 -12.94 25.99 3.89
N GLN A 392 -13.46 26.42 5.03
CA GLN A 392 -14.60 27.35 5.10
C GLN A 392 -14.25 28.74 4.53
N GLU A 393 -13.01 29.20 4.70
CA GLU A 393 -12.55 30.48 4.15
C GLU A 393 -12.41 30.46 2.61
N LEU A 394 -12.45 29.28 1.98
CA LEU A 394 -12.37 29.08 0.53
C LEU A 394 -13.74 28.82 -0.14
N GLN A 395 -14.79 28.74 0.63
CA GLN A 395 -16.18 28.64 0.13
C GLN A 395 -16.77 29.99 -0.17
#